data_49927f16e9bb97406d090f82ad0a6df5
#
_entry.id   49927f16e9bb97406d090f82ad0a6df5
#
_cell.length_a   1.000
_cell.length_b   1.000
_cell.length_c   1.000
_cell.angle_alpha   90.00
_cell.angle_beta   90.00
_cell.angle_gamma   90.00
#
_symmetry.space_group_name_H-M   'P 1'
#
loop_
_entity.id
_entity.type
_entity.pdbx_description
1 polymer ?
#
loop_
_entity_poly.entity_id
_entity_poly.type
_entity_poly.pdbx_seq_one_letter_code
_entity_poly.pdbx_strand_id
1 'polypeptide(L)'
;KGRKTDKEKFNGAEETYTVECMMHDKKALQAGTSHYFGDGFARAFDITFTGSDNQLHHPHQTSWGVSTRMIGGIIMTHGDDNGLVLPPRIAPIQAIVIPVAQHKPGVTDAAQDLLSRLQAAGVRAKIDVSDKAPGWKFAEYEMRGVPVRVEIGPKDMEKGQCCLARRDTGEKTFVPLAELESAVAALLDDIHHNMYAMAKANLDANTFQAETWEEVKETLEAHSGGFVRTKWCGDLACELTMKDKVGVSSRCMPLEQSGTTGKCPVCGKECATDIIWGVAY
;
A
#
# COMPACT_ATOMS: atom_id res chain seq x y z
N LYS A 1 9.25 -2.77 -6.69
CA LYS A 1 10.53 -2.30 -6.07
C LYS A 1 11.62 -2.31 -7.11
N GLY A 2 12.50 -1.29 -7.11
CA GLY A 2 13.61 -1.23 -8.05
C GLY A 2 14.58 -0.09 -7.78
N ARG A 3 15.61 0.01 -8.62
CA ARG A 3 16.59 1.10 -8.62
C ARG A 3 16.14 2.18 -9.60
N LYS A 4 16.28 3.44 -9.23
CA LYS A 4 16.05 4.59 -10.12
C LYS A 4 17.16 4.69 -11.17
N THR A 5 16.81 5.24 -12.34
CA THR A 5 17.78 5.66 -13.34
C THR A 5 18.60 6.84 -12.83
N ASP A 6 19.71 7.13 -13.49
CA ASP A 6 20.54 8.30 -13.13
C ASP A 6 19.78 9.63 -13.23
N LYS A 7 18.79 9.71 -14.11
CA LYS A 7 17.91 10.88 -14.24
C LYS A 7 16.91 11.01 -13.08
N GLU A 8 16.39 9.90 -12.58
CA GLU A 8 15.31 9.89 -11.59
C GLU A 8 15.84 9.67 -10.15
N LYS A 9 17.12 9.37 -9.97
CA LYS A 9 17.73 9.22 -8.65
C LYS A 9 17.77 10.53 -7.89
N PHE A 10 17.84 10.47 -6.58
CA PHE A 10 18.05 11.66 -5.74
C PHE A 10 19.37 12.34 -6.08
N ASN A 11 19.34 13.66 -6.22
CA ASN A 11 20.54 14.44 -6.59
C ASN A 11 21.61 14.31 -5.49
N GLY A 12 22.82 13.91 -5.88
CA GLY A 12 23.92 13.64 -4.96
C GLY A 12 23.97 12.20 -4.43
N ALA A 13 22.97 11.35 -4.70
CA ALA A 13 23.05 9.93 -4.38
C ALA A 13 23.83 9.16 -5.45
N GLU A 14 24.61 8.19 -5.03
CA GLU A 14 25.21 7.19 -5.95
C GLU A 14 24.10 6.27 -6.47
N GLU A 15 23.23 5.79 -5.56
CA GLU A 15 22.08 4.95 -5.89
C GLU A 15 20.83 5.40 -5.16
N THR A 16 19.68 5.25 -5.82
CA THR A 16 18.36 5.45 -5.23
C THR A 16 17.48 4.24 -5.53
N TYR A 17 16.96 3.64 -4.49
CA TYR A 17 15.95 2.58 -4.56
C TYR A 17 14.58 3.15 -4.27
N THR A 18 13.55 2.55 -4.86
CA THR A 18 12.16 3.04 -4.76
C THR A 18 11.17 1.88 -4.58
N VAL A 19 10.04 2.22 -3.96
CA VAL A 19 8.82 1.44 -3.99
C VAL A 19 7.79 2.24 -4.77
N GLU A 20 7.35 1.71 -5.89
CA GLU A 20 6.32 2.32 -6.75
C GLU A 20 5.01 1.56 -6.56
N CYS A 21 3.94 2.27 -6.20
CA CYS A 21 2.61 1.73 -6.07
C CYS A 21 1.77 2.07 -7.30
N MET A 22 0.87 1.17 -7.68
CA MET A 22 -0.15 1.44 -8.68
C MET A 22 -1.44 1.86 -7.99
N MET A 23 -1.98 2.99 -8.39
CA MET A 23 -3.23 3.53 -7.87
C MET A 23 -4.43 3.00 -8.67
N HIS A 24 -5.67 3.27 -8.22
CA HIS A 24 -6.90 2.83 -8.92
C HIS A 24 -6.98 3.34 -10.35
N ASP A 25 -6.51 4.56 -10.60
CA ASP A 25 -6.46 5.15 -11.94
C ASP A 25 -5.26 4.66 -12.76
N LYS A 26 -4.58 3.60 -12.31
CA LYS A 26 -3.42 2.95 -12.93
C LYS A 26 -2.20 3.83 -13.11
N LYS A 27 -2.14 4.98 -12.43
CA LYS A 27 -0.93 5.80 -12.36
C LYS A 27 0.00 5.33 -11.25
N ALA A 28 1.27 5.68 -11.40
CA ALA A 28 2.29 5.37 -10.42
C ALA A 28 2.35 6.40 -9.29
N LEU A 29 2.44 5.93 -8.06
CA LEU A 29 2.78 6.73 -6.90
C LEU A 29 4.10 6.23 -6.30
N GLN A 30 5.11 7.11 -6.21
CA GLN A 30 6.33 6.81 -5.47
C GLN A 30 6.03 6.79 -3.97
N ALA A 31 6.01 5.60 -3.39
CA ALA A 31 5.61 5.37 -2.02
C ALA A 31 6.71 5.67 -1.01
N GLY A 32 7.95 5.37 -1.36
CA GLY A 32 9.11 5.64 -0.52
C GLY A 32 10.40 5.40 -1.29
N THR A 33 11.49 6.01 -0.80
CA THR A 33 12.82 5.89 -1.39
C THR A 33 13.88 5.62 -0.33
N SER A 34 14.94 4.95 -0.76
CA SER A 34 16.17 4.75 0.01
C SER A 34 17.35 5.17 -0.87
N HIS A 35 18.25 5.94 -0.30
CA HIS A 35 19.39 6.54 -0.99
C HIS A 35 20.69 6.05 -0.38
N TYR A 36 21.66 5.76 -1.23
CA TYR A 36 23.04 5.56 -0.85
C TYR A 36 23.87 6.71 -1.42
N PHE A 37 24.56 7.43 -0.54
CA PHE A 37 25.34 8.63 -0.91
C PHE A 37 26.84 8.36 -1.00
N GLY A 38 27.30 7.14 -0.70
CA GLY A 38 28.71 6.92 -0.48
C GLY A 38 29.27 7.85 0.60
N ASP A 39 30.43 8.41 0.40
CA ASP A 39 31.07 9.40 1.29
C ASP A 39 30.98 10.84 0.76
N GLY A 40 30.26 11.08 -0.34
CA GLY A 40 30.23 12.37 -1.03
C GLY A 40 29.80 13.54 -0.14
N PHE A 41 28.71 13.41 0.59
CA PHE A 41 28.28 14.46 1.52
C PHE A 41 29.19 14.57 2.74
N ALA A 42 29.74 13.45 3.24
CA ALA A 42 30.67 13.48 4.35
C ALA A 42 31.94 14.27 3.98
N ARG A 43 32.46 14.10 2.77
CA ARG A 43 33.57 14.90 2.25
C ARG A 43 33.20 16.36 2.08
N ALA A 44 32.04 16.65 1.50
CA ALA A 44 31.58 18.03 1.25
C ALA A 44 31.39 18.82 2.55
N PHE A 45 31.00 18.17 3.64
CA PHE A 45 30.80 18.79 4.96
C PHE A 45 31.94 18.54 5.95
N ASP A 46 33.03 17.91 5.51
CA ASP A 46 34.18 17.54 6.33
C ASP A 46 33.81 16.71 7.59
N ILE A 47 32.89 15.80 7.42
CA ILE A 47 32.47 14.87 8.49
C ILE A 47 33.44 13.71 8.48
N THR A 48 34.16 13.51 9.60
CA THR A 48 35.16 12.45 9.74
C THR A 48 34.94 11.64 11.02
N PHE A 49 35.47 10.42 11.02
CA PHE A 49 35.58 9.57 12.21
C PHE A 49 36.93 8.88 12.22
N THR A 50 37.41 8.50 13.40
CA THR A 50 38.63 7.71 13.55
C THR A 50 38.30 6.23 13.41
N GLY A 51 38.86 5.58 12.40
CA GLY A 51 38.68 4.16 12.16
C GLY A 51 39.44 3.27 13.12
N SER A 52 39.25 1.96 13.04
CA SER A 52 40.00 0.95 13.83
C SER A 52 41.50 0.90 13.50
N ASP A 53 41.87 1.44 12.36
CA ASP A 53 43.26 1.63 11.89
C ASP A 53 43.91 2.90 12.43
N ASN A 54 43.19 3.64 13.32
CA ASN A 54 43.59 4.93 13.90
C ASN A 54 43.82 6.04 12.84
N GLN A 55 43.14 5.94 11.68
CA GLN A 55 43.14 6.97 10.65
C GLN A 55 41.78 7.68 10.58
N LEU A 56 41.76 8.91 10.01
CA LEU A 56 40.53 9.62 9.75
C LEU A 56 39.88 9.13 8.45
N HIS A 57 38.63 8.80 8.52
CA HIS A 57 37.81 8.37 7.40
C HIS A 57 36.55 9.23 7.28
N HIS A 58 36.04 9.39 6.06
CA HIS A 58 34.71 9.92 5.82
C HIS A 58 33.67 8.79 5.87
N PRO A 59 32.59 8.93 6.66
CA PRO A 59 31.56 7.89 6.72
C PRO A 59 30.75 7.81 5.44
N HIS A 60 30.40 6.61 5.05
CA HIS A 60 29.36 6.39 4.05
C HIS A 60 28.00 6.65 4.64
N GLN A 61 27.10 7.24 3.86
CA GLN A 61 25.80 7.68 4.33
C GLN A 61 24.67 7.05 3.55
N THR A 62 23.61 6.70 4.25
CA THR A 62 22.34 6.29 3.69
C THR A 62 21.21 7.15 4.24
N SER A 63 20.16 7.29 3.46
CA SER A 63 18.93 7.95 3.90
C SER A 63 17.74 7.19 3.31
N TRP A 64 16.64 7.21 4.02
CA TRP A 64 15.37 6.74 3.48
C TRP A 64 14.24 7.61 4.00
N GLY A 65 13.18 7.72 3.22
CA GLY A 65 12.05 8.58 3.56
C GLY A 65 10.72 8.02 3.11
N VAL A 66 9.74 8.20 3.98
CA VAL A 66 8.33 7.99 3.73
C VAL A 66 7.61 9.25 4.18
N SER A 67 6.76 9.81 3.33
CA SER A 67 6.03 11.03 3.65
C SER A 67 4.53 10.75 3.82
N THR A 68 3.78 11.78 4.19
CA THR A 68 2.30 11.76 4.27
C THR A 68 1.63 11.42 2.93
N ARG A 69 2.37 11.41 1.81
CA ARG A 69 1.91 10.88 0.52
C ARG A 69 1.40 9.44 0.64
N MET A 70 1.94 8.64 1.57
CA MET A 70 1.48 7.27 1.83
C MET A 70 0.02 7.19 2.27
N ILE A 71 -0.53 8.23 2.92
CA ILE A 71 -1.96 8.30 3.27
C ILE A 71 -2.79 8.30 1.99
N GLY A 72 -2.43 9.15 1.02
CA GLY A 72 -3.04 9.15 -0.31
C GLY A 72 -2.88 7.82 -1.04
N GLY A 73 -1.70 7.20 -0.93
CA GLY A 73 -1.42 5.89 -1.50
C GLY A 73 -2.35 4.80 -0.96
N ILE A 74 -2.59 4.76 0.35
CA ILE A 74 -3.50 3.80 0.98
C ILE A 74 -4.95 4.04 0.52
N ILE A 75 -5.38 5.29 0.49
CA ILE A 75 -6.73 5.67 0.05
C ILE A 75 -6.95 5.22 -1.39
N MET A 76 -6.03 5.55 -2.28
CA MET A 76 -6.16 5.29 -3.71
C MET A 76 -5.85 3.85 -4.12
N THR A 77 -5.24 3.05 -3.25
CA THR A 77 -5.01 1.62 -3.51
C THR A 77 -6.17 0.76 -3.02
N HIS A 78 -6.79 1.11 -1.90
CA HIS A 78 -7.72 0.24 -1.19
C HIS A 78 -9.12 0.81 -1.02
N GLY A 79 -9.30 2.15 -1.07
CA GLY A 79 -10.61 2.78 -0.92
C GLY A 79 -11.57 2.40 -2.03
N ASP A 80 -12.88 2.53 -1.74
CA ASP A 80 -13.97 2.30 -2.67
C ASP A 80 -15.00 3.44 -2.61
N ASP A 81 -16.12 3.30 -3.31
CA ASP A 81 -17.17 4.33 -3.36
C ASP A 81 -17.88 4.56 -2.00
N ASN A 82 -17.72 3.62 -1.05
CA ASN A 82 -18.24 3.74 0.31
C ASN A 82 -17.26 4.43 1.28
N GLY A 83 -16.02 4.66 0.86
CA GLY A 83 -15.01 5.36 1.64
C GLY A 83 -13.69 4.63 1.79
N LEU A 84 -13.06 4.80 2.95
CA LEU A 84 -11.76 4.17 3.24
C LEU A 84 -11.91 2.66 3.44
N VAL A 85 -10.86 1.92 3.04
CA VAL A 85 -10.62 0.52 3.44
C VAL A 85 -9.21 0.48 4.02
N LEU A 86 -9.12 0.38 5.36
CA LEU A 86 -7.83 0.48 6.03
C LEU A 86 -7.25 -0.91 6.33
N PRO A 87 -5.98 -1.14 5.96
CA PRO A 87 -5.28 -2.35 6.38
C PRO A 87 -5.29 -2.49 7.90
N PRO A 88 -5.71 -3.63 8.47
CA PRO A 88 -5.86 -3.80 9.91
C PRO A 88 -4.65 -3.41 10.75
N ARG A 89 -3.43 -3.65 10.25
CA ARG A 89 -2.19 -3.35 11.00
C ARG A 89 -1.99 -1.86 11.26
N ILE A 90 -2.50 -1.00 10.38
CA ILE A 90 -2.36 0.48 10.48
C ILE A 90 -3.66 1.19 10.86
N ALA A 91 -4.81 0.50 10.83
CA ALA A 91 -6.10 1.09 11.19
C ALA A 91 -6.08 1.61 12.64
N PRO A 92 -6.40 2.90 12.91
CA PRO A 92 -6.45 3.42 14.27
C PRO A 92 -7.51 2.73 15.14
N ILE A 93 -8.60 2.28 14.50
CA ILE A 93 -9.65 1.45 15.07
C ILE A 93 -9.71 0.18 14.22
N GLN A 94 -9.40 -0.97 14.82
CA GLN A 94 -9.46 -2.26 14.15
C GLN A 94 -10.86 -2.86 14.20
N ALA A 95 -11.56 -2.64 15.31
CA ALA A 95 -12.91 -3.13 15.51
C ALA A 95 -13.78 -2.05 16.16
N ILE A 96 -15.00 -1.88 15.63
CA ILE A 96 -16.02 -1.02 16.22
C ILE A 96 -17.17 -1.88 16.72
N VAL A 97 -17.48 -1.79 18.01
CA VAL A 97 -18.64 -2.47 18.59
C VAL A 97 -19.86 -1.57 18.49
N ILE A 98 -20.93 -2.09 17.89
CA ILE A 98 -22.18 -1.35 17.70
C ILE A 98 -23.33 -2.12 18.35
N PRO A 99 -23.90 -1.60 19.46
CA PRO A 99 -25.12 -2.14 20.04
C PRO A 99 -26.31 -1.84 19.13
N VAL A 100 -26.96 -2.90 18.66
CA VAL A 100 -28.19 -2.80 17.85
C VAL A 100 -29.39 -2.81 18.78
N ALA A 101 -30.28 -1.81 18.66
CA ALA A 101 -31.37 -1.59 19.62
C ALA A 101 -30.88 -1.35 21.06
N GLN A 102 -29.89 -0.46 21.22
CA GLN A 102 -29.23 -0.15 22.50
C GLN A 102 -30.17 0.27 23.64
N HIS A 103 -31.40 0.71 23.29
CA HIS A 103 -32.45 1.06 24.26
C HIS A 103 -33.05 -0.19 24.97
N LYS A 104 -32.81 -1.38 24.47
CA LYS A 104 -33.26 -2.63 25.09
C LYS A 104 -32.35 -3.02 26.28
N PRO A 105 -32.95 -3.59 27.35
CA PRO A 105 -32.20 -3.98 28.54
C PRO A 105 -31.00 -4.90 28.23
N GLY A 106 -29.84 -4.62 28.83
CA GLY A 106 -28.65 -5.45 28.75
C GLY A 106 -27.82 -5.33 27.45
N VAL A 107 -28.34 -4.70 26.38
CA VAL A 107 -27.64 -4.63 25.09
C VAL A 107 -26.37 -3.78 25.19
N THR A 108 -26.46 -2.65 25.85
CA THR A 108 -25.29 -1.76 26.05
C THR A 108 -24.25 -2.40 26.94
N ASP A 109 -24.67 -3.10 28.00
CA ASP A 109 -23.76 -3.80 28.91
C ASP A 109 -23.05 -4.95 28.19
N ALA A 110 -23.77 -5.72 27.38
CA ALA A 110 -23.17 -6.77 26.56
C ALA A 110 -22.16 -6.19 25.56
N ALA A 111 -22.48 -5.09 24.89
CA ALA A 111 -21.56 -4.42 23.96
C ALA A 111 -20.30 -3.89 24.68
N GLN A 112 -20.45 -3.38 25.90
CA GLN A 112 -19.33 -2.92 26.72
C GLN A 112 -18.44 -4.09 27.17
N ASP A 113 -19.01 -5.26 27.48
CA ASP A 113 -18.25 -6.48 27.77
C ASP A 113 -17.43 -6.90 26.53
N LEU A 114 -18.05 -6.95 25.34
CA LEU A 114 -17.32 -7.26 24.09
C LEU A 114 -16.14 -6.30 23.85
N LEU A 115 -16.36 -4.98 24.06
CA LEU A 115 -15.30 -3.98 23.93
C LEU A 115 -14.13 -4.30 24.87
N SER A 116 -14.44 -4.54 26.15
CA SER A 116 -13.44 -4.79 27.20
C SER A 116 -12.60 -6.04 26.88
N ARG A 117 -13.25 -7.09 26.41
CA ARG A 117 -12.61 -8.34 26.00
C ARG A 117 -11.69 -8.15 24.79
N LEU A 118 -12.15 -7.45 23.77
CA LEU A 118 -11.34 -7.16 22.59
C LEU A 118 -10.11 -6.30 22.93
N GLN A 119 -10.28 -5.29 23.79
CA GLN A 119 -9.17 -4.46 24.25
C GLN A 119 -8.16 -5.27 25.09
N ALA A 120 -8.63 -6.16 25.97
CA ALA A 120 -7.78 -7.06 26.73
C ALA A 120 -6.99 -8.03 25.84
N ALA A 121 -7.56 -8.41 24.69
CA ALA A 121 -6.89 -9.22 23.66
C ALA A 121 -5.94 -8.40 22.74
N GLY A 122 -5.74 -7.10 23.02
CA GLY A 122 -4.83 -6.23 22.27
C GLY A 122 -5.41 -5.65 20.98
N VAL A 123 -6.72 -5.80 20.73
CA VAL A 123 -7.40 -5.20 19.58
C VAL A 123 -7.67 -3.71 19.87
N ARG A 124 -7.31 -2.84 18.92
CA ARG A 124 -7.68 -1.41 18.97
C ARG A 124 -9.17 -1.25 18.70
N ALA A 125 -9.99 -1.55 19.70
CA ALA A 125 -11.44 -1.52 19.63
C ALA A 125 -12.03 -0.26 20.25
N LYS A 126 -13.17 0.18 19.70
CA LYS A 126 -14.03 1.23 20.26
C LYS A 126 -15.48 0.78 20.22
N ILE A 127 -16.36 1.51 20.94
CA ILE A 127 -17.81 1.31 20.93
C ILE A 127 -18.50 2.62 20.51
N ASP A 128 -19.61 2.50 19.80
CA ASP A 128 -20.48 3.64 19.50
C ASP A 128 -21.84 3.47 20.17
N VAL A 129 -22.02 4.18 21.27
CA VAL A 129 -23.28 4.27 22.03
C VAL A 129 -24.03 5.57 21.78
N SER A 130 -23.70 6.31 20.72
CA SER A 130 -24.43 7.53 20.33
C SER A 130 -25.90 7.23 20.01
N ASP A 131 -26.75 8.27 20.03
CA ASP A 131 -28.18 8.16 19.74
C ASP A 131 -28.51 7.96 18.25
N LYS A 132 -27.50 7.83 17.40
CA LYS A 132 -27.67 7.62 15.97
C LYS A 132 -28.24 6.22 15.68
N ALA A 133 -29.05 6.13 14.63
CA ALA A 133 -29.60 4.86 14.17
C ALA A 133 -28.48 3.89 13.74
N PRO A 134 -28.64 2.56 13.94
CA PRO A 134 -27.62 1.58 13.57
C PRO A 134 -27.12 1.72 12.13
N GLY A 135 -28.02 1.94 11.16
CA GLY A 135 -27.62 2.11 9.76
C GLY A 135 -26.70 3.33 9.53
N TRP A 136 -26.93 4.43 10.25
CA TRP A 136 -26.05 5.59 10.21
C TRP A 136 -24.66 5.24 10.77
N LYS A 137 -24.61 4.56 11.92
CA LYS A 137 -23.34 4.10 12.51
C LYS A 137 -22.57 3.16 11.57
N PHE A 138 -23.29 2.26 10.90
CA PHE A 138 -22.69 1.35 9.94
C PHE A 138 -22.01 2.11 8.80
N ALA A 139 -22.73 3.05 8.17
CA ALA A 139 -22.19 3.89 7.09
C ALA A 139 -21.03 4.77 7.56
N GLU A 140 -21.10 5.34 8.75
CA GLU A 140 -20.03 6.18 9.32
C GLU A 140 -18.72 5.40 9.49
N TYR A 141 -18.76 4.20 10.06
CA TYR A 141 -17.54 3.40 10.27
C TYR A 141 -17.08 2.67 9.01
N GLU A 142 -17.97 2.43 8.06
CA GLU A 142 -17.65 1.97 6.71
C GLU A 142 -16.88 3.06 5.96
N MET A 143 -17.37 4.29 5.95
CA MET A 143 -16.71 5.45 5.36
C MET A 143 -15.33 5.70 5.97
N ARG A 144 -15.17 5.49 7.29
CA ARG A 144 -13.89 5.61 8.01
C ARG A 144 -12.94 4.43 7.78
N GLY A 145 -13.39 3.39 7.10
CA GLY A 145 -12.59 2.22 6.76
C GLY A 145 -12.21 1.34 7.94
N VAL A 146 -13.05 1.28 8.98
CA VAL A 146 -12.82 0.39 10.13
C VAL A 146 -12.90 -1.07 9.66
N PRO A 147 -11.84 -1.88 9.85
CA PRO A 147 -11.75 -3.22 9.26
C PRO A 147 -12.89 -4.17 9.67
N VAL A 148 -13.25 -4.15 10.96
CA VAL A 148 -14.29 -5.05 11.50
C VAL A 148 -15.34 -4.26 12.28
N ARG A 149 -16.61 -4.51 11.96
CA ARG A 149 -17.75 -4.07 12.77
C ARG A 149 -18.31 -5.26 13.53
N VAL A 150 -18.41 -5.13 14.85
CA VAL A 150 -19.00 -6.13 15.75
C VAL A 150 -20.37 -5.64 16.15
N GLU A 151 -21.40 -6.33 15.69
CA GLU A 151 -22.81 -6.01 15.95
C GLU A 151 -23.36 -6.95 17.03
N ILE A 152 -24.08 -6.41 18.03
CA ILE A 152 -24.76 -7.20 19.04
C ILE A 152 -26.12 -6.58 19.35
N GLY A 153 -27.16 -7.40 19.30
CA GLY A 153 -28.53 -7.03 19.61
C GLY A 153 -29.24 -8.08 20.47
N PRO A 154 -30.52 -7.86 20.83
CA PRO A 154 -31.26 -8.81 21.69
C PRO A 154 -31.27 -10.24 21.16
N LYS A 155 -31.48 -10.41 19.85
CA LYS A 155 -31.53 -11.74 19.21
C LYS A 155 -30.17 -12.44 19.22
N ASP A 156 -29.09 -11.66 19.16
CA ASP A 156 -27.72 -12.19 19.20
C ASP A 156 -27.40 -12.65 20.61
N MET A 157 -27.79 -11.85 21.61
CA MET A 157 -27.64 -12.20 23.03
C MET A 157 -28.39 -13.49 23.39
N GLU A 158 -29.65 -13.63 22.92
CA GLU A 158 -30.47 -14.86 23.12
C GLU A 158 -29.77 -16.09 22.56
N LYS A 159 -29.05 -15.97 21.46
CA LYS A 159 -28.33 -17.05 20.78
C LYS A 159 -26.89 -17.22 21.26
N GLY A 160 -26.40 -16.37 22.17
CA GLY A 160 -25.02 -16.39 22.64
C GLY A 160 -23.99 -16.13 21.53
N GLN A 161 -24.31 -15.25 20.58
CA GLN A 161 -23.49 -14.92 19.42
C GLN A 161 -23.37 -13.41 19.20
N CYS A 162 -22.46 -12.99 18.31
CA CYS A 162 -22.44 -11.65 17.72
C CYS A 162 -22.22 -11.74 16.21
N CYS A 163 -22.47 -10.65 15.50
CA CYS A 163 -22.23 -10.57 14.06
C CYS A 163 -20.92 -9.79 13.82
N LEU A 164 -20.00 -10.37 13.05
CA LEU A 164 -18.82 -9.71 12.52
C LEU A 164 -19.07 -9.33 11.07
N ALA A 165 -18.92 -8.05 10.74
CA ALA A 165 -18.99 -7.55 9.37
C ALA A 165 -17.61 -7.01 8.97
N ARG A 166 -17.04 -7.54 7.90
CA ARG A 166 -15.74 -7.14 7.38
C ARG A 166 -15.88 -6.00 6.36
N ARG A 167 -14.96 -5.05 6.39
CA ARG A 167 -15.02 -3.85 5.53
C ARG A 167 -14.61 -4.12 4.09
N ASP A 168 -13.65 -5.00 3.87
CA ASP A 168 -13.03 -5.22 2.56
C ASP A 168 -13.93 -5.97 1.56
N THR A 169 -14.82 -6.85 2.03
CA THR A 169 -15.77 -7.61 1.19
C THR A 169 -17.23 -7.34 1.48
N GLY A 170 -17.54 -6.69 2.62
CA GLY A 170 -18.90 -6.50 3.11
C GLY A 170 -19.56 -7.77 3.70
N GLU A 171 -18.84 -8.89 3.75
CA GLU A 171 -19.36 -10.15 4.25
C GLU A 171 -19.64 -10.09 5.76
N LYS A 172 -20.71 -10.81 6.17
CA LYS A 172 -21.13 -10.92 7.58
C LYS A 172 -21.09 -12.37 8.02
N THR A 173 -20.51 -12.60 9.21
CA THR A 173 -20.41 -13.91 9.84
C THR A 173 -20.90 -13.82 11.27
N PHE A 174 -21.71 -14.79 11.72
CA PHE A 174 -22.10 -14.89 13.11
C PHE A 174 -21.14 -15.84 13.84
N VAL A 175 -20.65 -15.39 15.02
CA VAL A 175 -19.70 -16.14 15.83
C VAL A 175 -20.21 -16.27 17.27
N PRO A 176 -19.98 -17.41 17.92
CA PRO A 176 -20.27 -17.57 19.34
C PRO A 176 -19.52 -16.50 20.18
N LEU A 177 -20.18 -15.94 21.19
CA LEU A 177 -19.54 -14.97 22.08
C LEU A 177 -18.27 -15.53 22.74
N ALA A 178 -18.22 -16.83 22.99
CA ALA A 178 -17.05 -17.48 23.58
C ALA A 178 -15.82 -17.47 22.67
N GLU A 179 -15.99 -17.28 21.36
CA GLU A 179 -14.93 -17.31 20.36
C GLU A 179 -14.58 -15.90 19.84
N LEU A 180 -15.16 -14.84 20.41
CA LEU A 180 -15.05 -13.46 19.89
C LEU A 180 -13.60 -13.05 19.60
N GLU A 181 -12.73 -13.20 20.57
CA GLU A 181 -11.34 -12.70 20.50
C GLU A 181 -10.55 -13.43 19.41
N SER A 182 -10.66 -14.74 19.40
CA SER A 182 -9.98 -15.57 18.37
C SER A 182 -10.53 -15.32 16.99
N ALA A 183 -11.86 -15.19 16.85
CA ALA A 183 -12.52 -14.92 15.58
C ALA A 183 -12.14 -13.53 15.03
N VAL A 184 -12.13 -12.50 15.87
CA VAL A 184 -11.72 -11.14 15.44
C VAL A 184 -10.25 -11.09 15.08
N ALA A 185 -9.37 -11.74 15.83
CA ALA A 185 -7.94 -11.79 15.52
C ALA A 185 -7.69 -12.48 14.17
N ALA A 186 -8.32 -13.64 13.93
CA ALA A 186 -8.22 -14.35 12.67
C ALA A 186 -8.79 -13.55 11.50
N LEU A 187 -9.94 -12.87 11.70
CA LEU A 187 -10.57 -12.06 10.68
C LEU A 187 -9.71 -10.84 10.31
N LEU A 188 -9.10 -10.16 11.29
CA LEU A 188 -8.18 -9.03 11.02
C LEU A 188 -6.96 -9.47 10.20
N ASP A 189 -6.42 -10.65 10.47
CA ASP A 189 -5.29 -11.18 9.70
C ASP A 189 -5.71 -11.58 8.29
N ASP A 190 -6.87 -12.23 8.13
CA ASP A 190 -7.45 -12.56 6.83
C ASP A 190 -7.73 -11.32 5.98
N ILE A 191 -8.36 -10.28 6.55
CA ILE A 191 -8.58 -9.00 5.86
C ILE A 191 -7.26 -8.42 5.37
N HIS A 192 -6.21 -8.44 6.21
CA HIS A 192 -4.90 -7.90 5.82
C HIS A 192 -4.30 -8.64 4.63
N HIS A 193 -4.35 -9.97 4.64
CA HIS A 193 -3.86 -10.81 3.55
C HIS A 193 -4.70 -10.65 2.28
N ASN A 194 -6.03 -10.58 2.41
CA ASN A 194 -6.93 -10.37 1.28
C ASN A 194 -6.66 -9.01 0.60
N MET A 195 -6.53 -7.94 1.37
CA MET A 195 -6.21 -6.61 0.82
C MET A 195 -4.87 -6.61 0.06
N TYR A 196 -3.85 -7.28 0.60
CA TYR A 196 -2.57 -7.44 -0.08
C TYR A 196 -2.72 -8.23 -1.38
N ALA A 197 -3.44 -9.34 -1.34
CA ALA A 197 -3.68 -10.20 -2.51
C ALA A 197 -4.43 -9.46 -3.62
N MET A 198 -5.46 -8.68 -3.27
CA MET A 198 -6.21 -7.85 -4.21
C MET A 198 -5.32 -6.78 -4.87
N ALA A 199 -4.53 -6.06 -4.09
CA ALA A 199 -3.62 -5.04 -4.61
C ALA A 199 -2.53 -5.66 -5.51
N LYS A 200 -2.00 -6.82 -5.13
CA LYS A 200 -1.04 -7.58 -5.93
C LYS A 200 -1.66 -8.05 -7.25
N ALA A 201 -2.85 -8.62 -7.23
CA ALA A 201 -3.57 -9.07 -8.41
C ALA A 201 -3.85 -7.90 -9.37
N ASN A 202 -4.25 -6.73 -8.84
CA ASN A 202 -4.43 -5.52 -9.65
C ASN A 202 -3.11 -5.06 -10.30
N LEU A 203 -2.01 -5.06 -9.57
CA LEU A 203 -0.69 -4.71 -10.09
C LEU A 203 -0.28 -5.68 -11.21
N ASP A 204 -0.44 -6.99 -11.01
CA ASP A 204 -0.05 -8.01 -11.98
C ASP A 204 -0.89 -7.92 -13.25
N ALA A 205 -2.21 -7.76 -13.12
CA ALA A 205 -3.14 -7.63 -14.24
C ALA A 205 -2.93 -6.35 -15.07
N ASN A 206 -2.31 -5.33 -14.51
CA ASN A 206 -2.05 -4.05 -15.16
C ASN A 206 -0.54 -3.77 -15.37
N THR A 207 0.29 -4.82 -15.35
CA THR A 207 1.70 -4.75 -15.71
C THR A 207 1.93 -5.54 -16.99
N PHE A 208 2.29 -4.85 -18.07
CA PHE A 208 2.41 -5.38 -19.42
C PHE A 208 3.87 -5.43 -19.86
N GLN A 209 4.12 -6.07 -21.01
CA GLN A 209 5.43 -6.08 -21.69
C GLN A 209 5.26 -5.48 -23.08
N ALA A 210 6.30 -4.81 -23.57
CA ALA A 210 6.37 -4.27 -24.91
C ALA A 210 7.82 -4.25 -25.41
N GLU A 211 8.02 -4.24 -26.72
CA GLU A 211 9.33 -4.23 -27.37
C GLU A 211 9.65 -2.90 -28.05
N THR A 212 8.63 -2.11 -28.42
CA THR A 212 8.77 -0.80 -29.07
C THR A 212 8.06 0.30 -28.28
N TRP A 213 8.43 1.56 -28.52
CA TRP A 213 7.76 2.68 -27.86
C TRP A 213 6.31 2.86 -28.36
N GLU A 214 6.03 2.49 -29.60
CA GLU A 214 4.68 2.45 -30.18
C GLU A 214 3.79 1.47 -29.40
N GLU A 215 4.26 0.25 -29.18
CA GLU A 215 3.55 -0.77 -28.38
C GLU A 215 3.34 -0.31 -26.95
N VAL A 216 4.31 0.39 -26.32
CA VAL A 216 4.12 0.96 -24.99
C VAL A 216 2.96 1.94 -24.99
N LYS A 217 2.89 2.82 -25.98
CA LYS A 217 1.82 3.81 -26.13
C LYS A 217 0.46 3.14 -26.35
N GLU A 218 0.37 2.24 -27.31
CA GLU A 218 -0.86 1.50 -27.64
C GLU A 218 -1.37 0.70 -26.42
N THR A 219 -0.47 0.05 -25.70
CA THR A 219 -0.82 -0.72 -24.49
C THR A 219 -1.42 0.18 -23.40
N LEU A 220 -0.79 1.32 -23.13
CA LEU A 220 -1.28 2.26 -22.11
C LEU A 220 -2.61 2.90 -22.51
N GLU A 221 -2.81 3.21 -23.81
CA GLU A 221 -4.08 3.72 -24.33
C GLU A 221 -5.19 2.67 -24.24
N ALA A 222 -4.93 1.43 -24.68
CA ALA A 222 -5.89 0.33 -24.65
C ALA A 222 -6.36 -0.03 -23.23
N HIS A 223 -5.47 0.07 -22.25
CA HIS A 223 -5.76 -0.29 -20.85
C HIS A 223 -6.02 0.91 -19.94
N SER A 224 -6.07 2.13 -20.48
CA SER A 224 -6.26 3.38 -19.73
C SER A 224 -5.23 3.57 -18.61
N GLY A 225 -3.97 3.19 -18.85
CA GLY A 225 -2.84 3.29 -17.92
C GLY A 225 -2.22 1.94 -17.59
N GLY A 226 -1.42 1.91 -16.52
CA GLY A 226 -0.71 0.72 -16.08
C GLY A 226 0.81 0.88 -16.09
N PHE A 227 1.51 -0.21 -15.86
CA PHE A 227 2.95 -0.31 -15.98
C PHE A 227 3.33 -1.12 -17.21
N VAL A 228 4.36 -0.67 -17.92
CA VAL A 228 4.90 -1.41 -19.06
C VAL A 228 6.38 -1.70 -18.83
N ARG A 229 6.75 -2.96 -18.88
CA ARG A 229 8.13 -3.44 -18.78
C ARG A 229 8.72 -3.56 -20.16
N THR A 230 9.90 -2.98 -20.37
CA THR A 230 10.69 -3.11 -21.59
C THR A 230 12.14 -3.40 -21.25
N LYS A 231 12.96 -3.66 -22.28
CA LYS A 231 14.40 -3.53 -22.19
C LYS A 231 14.82 -2.07 -22.30
N TRP A 232 15.99 -1.72 -21.78
CA TRP A 232 16.54 -0.36 -21.84
C TRP A 232 18.06 -0.37 -21.92
N CYS A 233 18.59 0.46 -22.81
CA CYS A 233 20.03 0.51 -23.10
C CYS A 233 20.87 1.32 -22.11
N GLY A 234 20.23 1.99 -21.12
CA GLY A 234 20.90 2.87 -20.17
C GLY A 234 21.08 4.31 -20.64
N ASP A 235 20.70 4.65 -21.86
CA ASP A 235 20.92 5.97 -22.44
C ASP A 235 19.81 6.96 -22.01
N LEU A 236 20.21 8.12 -21.51
CA LEU A 236 19.34 9.22 -21.13
C LEU A 236 18.49 9.73 -22.30
N ALA A 237 19.04 9.78 -23.52
CA ALA A 237 18.30 10.24 -24.70
C ALA A 237 17.12 9.31 -25.01
N CYS A 238 17.29 8.00 -24.81
CA CYS A 238 16.18 7.05 -24.97
C CYS A 238 15.12 7.23 -23.87
N GLU A 239 15.52 7.50 -22.63
CA GLU A 239 14.58 7.77 -21.53
C GLU A 239 13.77 9.06 -21.78
N LEU A 240 14.42 10.12 -22.25
CA LEU A 240 13.75 11.38 -22.61
C LEU A 240 12.78 11.18 -23.79
N THR A 241 13.18 10.40 -24.79
CA THR A 241 12.31 10.08 -25.95
C THR A 241 11.03 9.35 -25.51
N MET A 242 11.11 8.43 -24.55
CA MET A 242 9.91 7.77 -24.00
C MET A 242 8.97 8.79 -23.35
N LYS A 243 9.50 9.77 -22.62
CA LYS A 243 8.70 10.85 -22.03
C LYS A 243 8.03 11.71 -23.11
N ASP A 244 8.79 12.10 -24.13
CA ASP A 244 8.29 13.03 -25.16
C ASP A 244 7.28 12.38 -26.12
N LYS A 245 7.49 11.12 -26.49
CA LYS A 245 6.63 10.41 -27.46
C LYS A 245 5.44 9.71 -26.83
N VAL A 246 5.60 9.18 -25.61
CA VAL A 246 4.59 8.35 -24.95
C VAL A 246 3.96 9.04 -23.74
N GLY A 247 4.64 10.03 -23.14
CA GLY A 247 4.16 10.72 -21.94
C GLY A 247 4.43 9.94 -20.64
N VAL A 248 5.32 8.96 -20.67
CA VAL A 248 5.69 8.15 -19.49
C VAL A 248 7.02 8.56 -18.91
N SER A 249 7.24 8.23 -17.66
CA SER A 249 8.55 8.30 -17.03
C SER A 249 9.01 6.92 -16.55
N SER A 250 10.32 6.74 -16.44
CA SER A 250 10.88 5.53 -15.84
C SER A 250 10.49 5.46 -14.37
N ARG A 251 9.87 4.34 -13.97
CA ARG A 251 9.52 4.15 -12.56
C ARG A 251 10.69 3.56 -11.79
N CYS A 252 11.20 2.47 -12.29
CA CYS A 252 12.41 1.84 -11.76
C CYS A 252 12.95 0.77 -12.71
N MET A 253 14.20 0.41 -12.52
CA MET A 253 14.75 -0.87 -12.95
C MET A 253 14.43 -1.89 -11.86
N PRO A 254 13.56 -2.90 -12.12
CA PRO A 254 13.17 -3.88 -11.11
C PRO A 254 14.36 -4.55 -10.44
N LEU A 255 14.27 -4.87 -9.15
CA LEU A 255 15.31 -5.66 -8.47
C LEU A 255 15.42 -7.06 -9.09
N GLU A 256 14.28 -7.62 -9.49
CA GLU A 256 14.22 -8.90 -10.21
C GLU A 256 14.26 -8.63 -11.71
N GLN A 257 15.43 -8.78 -12.30
CA GLN A 257 15.66 -8.70 -13.74
C GLN A 257 15.30 -10.03 -14.40
N SER A 258 14.77 -9.99 -15.63
CA SER A 258 14.38 -11.21 -16.36
C SER A 258 15.57 -12.14 -16.71
N GLY A 259 16.79 -11.60 -16.71
CA GLY A 259 17.99 -12.32 -17.12
C GLY A 259 18.10 -12.56 -18.63
N THR A 260 17.17 -12.01 -19.42
CA THR A 260 17.16 -12.10 -20.89
C THR A 260 17.71 -10.84 -21.53
N THR A 261 18.18 -10.94 -22.78
CA THR A 261 18.49 -9.80 -23.65
C THR A 261 17.30 -9.47 -24.55
N GLY A 262 17.26 -8.25 -25.07
CA GLY A 262 16.30 -7.77 -26.04
C GLY A 262 16.71 -6.40 -26.55
N LYS A 263 15.84 -5.73 -27.26
CA LYS A 263 16.15 -4.43 -27.89
C LYS A 263 15.58 -3.27 -27.07
N CYS A 264 16.34 -2.18 -26.98
CA CYS A 264 15.84 -0.91 -26.47
C CYS A 264 14.67 -0.43 -27.35
N PRO A 265 13.51 -0.07 -26.78
CA PRO A 265 12.31 0.30 -27.56
C PRO A 265 12.50 1.55 -28.39
N VAL A 266 13.52 2.37 -28.13
CA VAL A 266 13.76 3.64 -28.83
C VAL A 266 14.86 3.51 -29.88
N CYS A 267 16.05 3.01 -29.50
CA CYS A 267 17.20 3.00 -30.40
C CYS A 267 17.50 1.62 -31.02
N GLY A 268 16.81 0.56 -30.62
CA GLY A 268 17.02 -0.80 -31.13
C GLY A 268 18.30 -1.48 -30.65
N LYS A 269 19.11 -0.83 -29.80
CA LYS A 269 20.35 -1.41 -29.26
C LYS A 269 20.03 -2.62 -28.40
N GLU A 270 20.78 -3.69 -28.56
CA GLU A 270 20.68 -4.88 -27.68
C GLU A 270 21.07 -4.54 -26.24
N CYS A 271 20.28 -4.97 -25.28
CA CYS A 271 20.47 -4.68 -23.87
C CYS A 271 19.77 -5.72 -22.99
N ALA A 272 20.22 -5.84 -21.75
CA ALA A 272 19.70 -6.83 -20.79
C ALA A 272 18.90 -6.21 -19.64
N THR A 273 19.02 -4.89 -19.42
CA THR A 273 18.36 -4.22 -18.30
C THR A 273 16.85 -4.08 -18.55
N ASP A 274 16.04 -4.60 -17.64
CA ASP A 274 14.61 -4.36 -17.59
C ASP A 274 14.32 -3.03 -16.89
N ILE A 275 13.35 -2.31 -17.42
CA ILE A 275 12.85 -1.06 -16.85
C ILE A 275 11.32 -1.04 -16.87
N ILE A 276 10.72 -0.37 -15.89
CA ILE A 276 9.28 -0.16 -15.80
C ILE A 276 8.96 1.28 -16.15
N TRP A 277 8.03 1.45 -17.08
CA TRP A 277 7.46 2.73 -17.49
C TRP A 277 6.05 2.89 -16.94
N GLY A 278 5.64 4.12 -16.71
CA GLY A 278 4.27 4.44 -16.30
C GLY A 278 4.05 5.94 -16.20
N VAL A 279 2.79 6.34 -16.27
CA VAL A 279 2.38 7.71 -15.94
C VAL A 279 2.41 7.87 -14.43
N ALA A 280 2.92 8.98 -13.92
CA ALA A 280 3.03 9.27 -12.50
C ALA A 280 2.29 10.57 -12.15
N TYR A 281 1.97 10.71 -10.87
CA TYR A 281 1.46 11.95 -10.30
C TYR A 281 2.56 13.02 -10.24
#